data_ea28fcc22e6765775d34d5165b6fe561
#
_entry.id   ea28fcc22e6765775d34d5165b6fe561
#
_cell.length_a   1.000
_cell.length_b   1.000
_cell.length_c   1.000
_cell.angle_alpha   90.00
_cell.angle_beta   90.00
_cell.angle_gamma   90.00
#
_symmetry.space_group_name_H-M   'P 1'
#
loop_
_entity.id
_entity.type
_entity.pdbx_description
1 polymer ?
#
loop_
_entity_poly.entity_id
_entity_poly.type
_entity_poly.pdbx_seq_one_letter_code
_entity_poly.pdbx_strand_id
1 'polypeptide(L)'
;KFQYRDRSEGCLAEFDFGLISDETNHPYRVQCEQFKLNMYLENWLKTQGVEDIHFNHTVSKLKQDDQGLTVYAETPEGEKSFSGKWLIGADGANSVVRKLCSIDFEGFTWEERFLVVSTPYEYEKTINDLSFVNYFADPEQWFFLLKVPGFWRVMFPVQNNENEVSIFSKDQIEKRMQWVLATGEPFDISHTTLYKVHQRVANHYRHNRVFL
;
A
#
# COMPACT_ATOMS: atom_id res chain seq x y z
N LYS A 1 6.26 -6.76 -18.62
CA LYS A 1 5.00 -6.75 -19.39
C LYS A 1 3.81 -6.56 -18.48
N PHE A 2 2.71 -6.03 -19.02
CA PHE A 2 1.39 -6.07 -18.42
C PHE A 2 0.35 -6.37 -19.49
N GLN A 3 -0.80 -6.89 -19.09
CA GLN A 3 -1.84 -7.36 -20.00
C GLN A 3 -3.19 -6.75 -19.66
N TYR A 4 -3.99 -6.49 -20.69
CA TYR A 4 -5.43 -6.39 -20.61
C TYR A 4 -6.03 -7.71 -21.07
N ARG A 5 -6.96 -8.22 -20.29
CA ARG A 5 -7.52 -9.55 -20.48
C ARG A 5 -9.05 -9.52 -20.34
N ASP A 6 -9.68 -10.43 -21.04
CA ASP A 6 -11.06 -10.85 -20.77
C ASP A 6 -11.04 -12.22 -20.09
N ARG A 7 -12.04 -12.53 -19.27
CA ARG A 7 -12.11 -13.82 -18.56
C ARG A 7 -12.34 -14.99 -19.50
N SER A 8 -13.12 -14.80 -20.57
CA SER A 8 -13.49 -15.83 -21.55
C SER A 8 -12.53 -15.90 -22.73
N GLU A 9 -12.08 -14.77 -23.24
CA GLU A 9 -11.26 -14.66 -24.44
C GLU A 9 -9.75 -14.69 -24.16
N GLY A 10 -9.36 -14.47 -22.90
CA GLY A 10 -7.97 -14.45 -22.49
C GLY A 10 -7.27 -13.11 -22.71
N CYS A 11 -6.04 -13.11 -23.24
CA CYS A 11 -5.25 -11.89 -23.42
C CYS A 11 -5.76 -11.09 -24.63
N LEU A 12 -6.29 -9.89 -24.39
CA LEU A 12 -6.74 -8.96 -25.43
C LEU A 12 -5.59 -8.07 -25.94
N ALA A 13 -4.72 -7.63 -25.04
CA ALA A 13 -3.57 -6.80 -25.38
C ALA A 13 -2.44 -7.00 -24.38
N GLU A 14 -1.21 -7.05 -24.88
CA GLU A 14 0.01 -7.13 -24.07
C GLU A 14 0.90 -5.93 -24.37
N PHE A 15 1.44 -5.31 -23.33
CA PHE A 15 2.35 -4.18 -23.40
C PHE A 15 3.70 -4.56 -22.78
N ASP A 16 4.75 -4.46 -23.58
CA ASP A 16 6.12 -4.71 -23.12
C ASP A 16 6.80 -3.39 -22.75
N PHE A 17 7.28 -3.28 -21.52
CA PHE A 17 8.07 -2.13 -21.10
C PHE A 17 9.36 -1.97 -21.92
N GLY A 18 9.88 -3.05 -22.50
CA GLY A 18 11.04 -2.98 -23.38
C GLY A 18 10.88 -2.05 -24.57
N LEU A 19 9.63 -1.74 -24.99
CA LEU A 19 9.34 -0.80 -26.07
C LEU A 19 9.74 0.65 -25.77
N ILE A 20 9.97 0.99 -24.50
CA ILE A 20 10.44 2.32 -24.09
C ILE A 20 11.92 2.34 -23.68
N SER A 21 12.70 1.34 -24.10
CA SER A 21 14.13 1.24 -23.78
C SER A 21 14.96 2.41 -24.29
N ASP A 22 14.51 3.09 -25.34
CA ASP A 22 15.17 4.27 -25.88
C ASP A 22 14.91 5.53 -25.04
N GLU A 23 13.85 5.51 -24.22
CA GLU A 23 13.43 6.65 -23.40
C GLU A 23 13.91 6.53 -21.93
N THR A 24 14.29 5.32 -21.49
CA THR A 24 14.71 5.07 -20.10
C THR A 24 15.70 3.94 -19.97
N ASN A 25 16.64 4.07 -19.03
CA ASN A 25 17.54 2.96 -18.66
C ASN A 25 16.85 1.89 -17.79
N HIS A 26 15.57 2.11 -17.40
CA HIS A 26 14.80 1.22 -16.52
C HIS A 26 13.45 0.84 -17.15
N PRO A 27 13.43 0.18 -18.33
CA PRO A 27 12.19 -0.20 -19.01
C PRO A 27 11.54 -1.43 -18.36
N TYR A 28 11.35 -1.37 -17.04
CA TYR A 28 10.76 -2.45 -16.24
C TYR A 28 10.07 -1.90 -15.00
N ARG A 29 9.21 -2.72 -14.42
CA ARG A 29 8.57 -2.46 -13.13
C ARG A 29 9.13 -3.40 -12.07
N VAL A 30 9.57 -2.84 -10.95
CA VAL A 30 9.94 -3.61 -9.76
C VAL A 30 8.72 -3.71 -8.85
N GLN A 31 8.44 -4.92 -8.37
CA GLN A 31 7.39 -5.18 -7.40
C GLN A 31 8.02 -5.71 -6.12
N CYS A 32 7.95 -4.92 -5.07
CA CYS A 32 8.46 -5.28 -3.76
C CYS A 32 7.54 -4.67 -2.71
N GLU A 33 7.08 -5.47 -1.78
CA GLU A 33 6.27 -4.99 -0.69
C GLU A 33 7.11 -4.12 0.25
N GLN A 34 6.56 -2.96 0.62
CA GLN A 34 7.26 -1.96 1.42
C GLN A 34 7.80 -2.52 2.74
N PHE A 35 7.10 -3.45 3.38
CA PHE A 35 7.57 -4.05 4.64
C PHE A 35 8.91 -4.79 4.48
N LYS A 36 9.17 -5.42 3.34
CA LYS A 36 10.45 -6.09 3.04
C LYS A 36 11.59 -5.10 2.97
N LEU A 37 11.35 -3.94 2.32
CA LEU A 37 12.32 -2.85 2.30
C LEU A 37 12.57 -2.30 3.71
N ASN A 38 11.51 -2.10 4.50
CA ASN A 38 11.63 -1.60 5.87
C ASN A 38 12.45 -2.55 6.75
N MET A 39 12.19 -3.87 6.67
CA MET A 39 12.98 -4.88 7.40
C MET A 39 14.45 -4.88 6.96
N TYR A 40 14.71 -4.76 5.67
CA TYR A 40 16.08 -4.66 5.15
C TYR A 40 16.79 -3.41 5.69
N LEU A 41 16.14 -2.26 5.61
CA LEU A 41 16.71 -0.99 6.09
C LEU A 41 16.92 -1.00 7.61
N GLU A 42 16.00 -1.55 8.39
CA GLU A 42 16.18 -1.71 9.83
C GLU A 42 17.42 -2.55 10.16
N ASN A 43 17.56 -3.70 9.51
CA ASN A 43 18.73 -4.56 9.70
C ASN A 43 20.03 -3.85 9.26
N TRP A 44 19.98 -3.14 8.13
CA TRP A 44 21.14 -2.39 7.65
C TRP A 44 21.54 -1.30 8.63
N LEU A 45 20.58 -0.50 9.15
CA LEU A 45 20.84 0.54 10.15
C LEU A 45 21.52 -0.03 11.40
N LYS A 46 21.06 -1.19 11.90
CA LYS A 46 21.69 -1.89 13.01
C LYS A 46 23.16 -2.25 12.71
N THR A 47 23.46 -2.69 11.48
CA THR A 47 24.87 -2.97 11.09
C THR A 47 25.74 -1.71 11.03
N GLN A 48 25.12 -0.51 10.86
CA GLN A 48 25.80 0.78 10.89
C GLN A 48 25.92 1.36 12.32
N GLY A 49 25.49 0.62 13.34
CA GLY A 49 25.51 1.07 14.73
C GLY A 49 24.40 2.09 15.06
N VAL A 50 23.36 2.19 14.25
CA VAL A 50 22.19 3.03 14.52
C VAL A 50 21.20 2.19 15.34
N GLU A 51 21.12 2.48 16.64
CA GLU A 51 20.26 1.75 17.60
C GLU A 51 19.02 2.56 18.01
N ASP A 52 18.93 3.84 17.62
CA ASP A 52 17.84 4.75 18.00
C ASP A 52 16.56 4.55 17.17
N ILE A 53 16.10 3.30 17.08
CA ILE A 53 14.82 2.95 16.47
C ILE A 53 13.85 2.54 17.58
N HIS A 54 12.84 3.36 17.82
CA HIS A 54 11.88 3.16 18.89
C HIS A 54 10.52 2.68 18.36
N PHE A 55 10.17 1.42 18.60
CA PHE A 55 8.85 0.89 18.33
C PHE A 55 7.88 1.18 19.47
N ASN A 56 6.57 1.10 19.20
CA ASN A 56 5.49 1.37 20.17
C ASN A 56 5.57 2.78 20.78
N HIS A 57 6.03 3.74 19.99
CA HIS A 57 6.08 5.16 20.35
C HIS A 57 5.14 5.95 19.45
N THR A 58 4.02 6.41 20.00
CA THR A 58 3.01 7.18 19.23
C THR A 58 3.17 8.66 19.55
N VAL A 59 3.56 9.46 18.56
CA VAL A 59 3.67 10.91 18.72
C VAL A 59 2.32 11.50 19.10
N SER A 60 2.31 12.30 20.18
CA SER A 60 1.09 12.94 20.73
C SER A 60 1.19 14.46 20.77
N LYS A 61 2.39 15.01 20.97
CA LYS A 61 2.61 16.47 21.11
C LYS A 61 3.92 16.89 20.47
N LEU A 62 3.97 18.14 20.07
CA LEU A 62 5.17 18.80 19.55
C LEU A 62 5.28 20.20 20.16
N LYS A 63 6.49 20.56 20.59
CA LYS A 63 6.86 21.94 20.96
C LYS A 63 8.10 22.32 20.18
N GLN A 64 8.17 23.55 19.72
CA GLN A 64 9.36 24.09 19.03
C GLN A 64 9.56 25.56 19.37
N ASP A 65 10.82 25.97 19.30
CA ASP A 65 11.29 27.35 19.47
C ASP A 65 12.47 27.65 18.52
N ASP A 66 13.14 28.76 18.72
CA ASP A 66 14.28 29.17 17.89
C ASP A 66 15.52 28.28 18.07
N GLN A 67 15.61 27.51 19.14
CA GLN A 67 16.76 26.67 19.47
C GLN A 67 16.59 25.22 19.03
N GLY A 68 15.33 24.72 19.01
CA GLY A 68 15.07 23.33 18.69
C GLY A 68 13.60 22.95 18.74
N LEU A 69 13.36 21.66 18.87
CA LEU A 69 12.03 21.11 19.07
C LEU A 69 12.06 19.91 20.04
N THR A 70 10.92 19.63 20.65
CA THR A 70 10.71 18.43 21.46
C THR A 70 9.43 17.74 21.02
N VAL A 71 9.54 16.46 20.72
CA VAL A 71 8.43 15.57 20.42
C VAL A 71 8.10 14.75 21.66
N TYR A 72 6.83 14.60 21.98
CA TYR A 72 6.33 13.73 23.05
C TYR A 72 5.65 12.54 22.40
N ALA A 73 5.93 11.36 22.91
CA ALA A 73 5.36 10.11 22.44
C ALA A 73 4.76 9.31 23.61
N GLU A 74 3.58 8.78 23.38
CA GLU A 74 2.97 7.80 24.27
C GLU A 74 3.61 6.44 24.05
N THR A 75 3.99 5.77 25.14
CA THR A 75 4.60 4.44 25.12
C THR A 75 3.93 3.54 26.15
N PRO A 76 4.13 2.21 26.12
CA PRO A 76 3.61 1.32 27.16
C PRO A 76 4.07 1.66 28.59
N GLU A 77 5.22 2.34 28.71
CA GLU A 77 5.79 2.75 30.00
C GLU A 77 5.38 4.20 30.42
N GLY A 78 4.57 4.89 29.59
CA GLY A 78 4.16 6.28 29.80
C GLY A 78 4.69 7.23 28.73
N GLU A 79 4.49 8.54 28.94
CA GLU A 79 4.96 9.58 28.02
C GLU A 79 6.49 9.69 28.07
N LYS A 80 7.14 9.66 26.89
CA LYS A 80 8.57 9.97 26.71
C LYS A 80 8.73 11.19 25.80
N SER A 81 9.87 11.86 25.92
CA SER A 81 10.19 13.02 25.08
C SER A 81 11.53 12.87 24.39
N PHE A 82 11.60 13.38 23.16
CA PHE A 82 12.80 13.38 22.33
C PHE A 82 13.05 14.79 21.82
N SER A 83 14.27 15.29 21.98
CA SER A 83 14.63 16.63 21.53
C SER A 83 15.56 16.59 20.33
N GLY A 84 15.40 17.54 19.41
CA GLY A 84 16.21 17.63 18.20
C GLY A 84 16.23 19.04 17.62
N LYS A 85 17.08 19.24 16.64
CA LYS A 85 17.14 20.50 15.88
C LYS A 85 16.07 20.57 14.79
N TRP A 86 15.72 19.43 14.23
CA TRP A 86 14.79 19.27 13.11
C TRP A 86 13.95 18.01 13.32
N LEU A 87 12.73 18.02 12.81
CA LEU A 87 11.83 16.87 12.76
C LEU A 87 11.42 16.60 11.30
N ILE A 88 11.45 15.33 10.92
CA ILE A 88 10.89 14.85 9.67
C ILE A 88 9.65 14.01 10.00
N GLY A 89 8.49 14.49 9.58
CA GLY A 89 7.21 13.79 9.71
C GLY A 89 6.95 12.88 8.51
N ALA A 90 7.40 11.62 8.59
CA ALA A 90 7.20 10.61 7.55
C ALA A 90 6.08 9.62 7.92
N ASP A 91 5.04 10.08 8.61
CA ASP A 91 3.97 9.31 9.24
C ASP A 91 2.71 9.16 8.37
N GLY A 92 2.85 9.40 7.06
CA GLY A 92 1.87 9.05 6.03
C GLY A 92 0.64 9.96 5.95
N ALA A 93 -0.40 9.51 5.25
CA ALA A 93 -1.58 10.32 4.94
C ALA A 93 -2.34 10.82 6.18
N ASN A 94 -2.33 10.04 7.26
CA ASN A 94 -2.97 10.40 8.53
C ASN A 94 -2.05 11.15 9.49
N SER A 95 -0.92 11.65 9.02
CA SER A 95 0.16 12.28 9.77
C SER A 95 -0.32 13.07 11.00
N VAL A 96 0.15 12.65 12.16
CA VAL A 96 -0.02 13.38 13.43
C VAL A 96 0.86 14.61 13.41
N VAL A 97 2.09 14.51 12.93
CA VAL A 97 3.04 15.63 12.82
C VAL A 97 2.45 16.77 12.01
N ARG A 98 1.87 16.46 10.82
CA ARG A 98 1.18 17.47 9.99
C ARG A 98 0.08 18.17 10.76
N LYS A 99 -0.79 17.41 11.45
CA LYS A 99 -1.92 17.95 12.23
C LYS A 99 -1.45 18.84 13.39
N LEU A 100 -0.39 18.43 14.09
CA LEU A 100 0.21 19.22 15.17
C LEU A 100 0.82 20.54 14.67
N CYS A 101 1.23 20.61 13.40
CA CYS A 101 1.69 21.83 12.75
C CYS A 101 0.56 22.64 12.10
N SER A 102 -0.70 22.23 12.23
CA SER A 102 -1.87 22.87 11.58
C SER A 102 -1.69 23.01 10.06
N ILE A 103 -1.07 22.05 9.42
CA ILE A 103 -0.87 22.01 7.96
C ILE A 103 -2.05 21.27 7.34
N ASP A 104 -2.77 21.97 6.44
CA ASP A 104 -3.91 21.41 5.73
C ASP A 104 -3.49 20.33 4.72
N PHE A 105 -4.39 19.39 4.49
CA PHE A 105 -4.21 18.30 3.54
C PHE A 105 -5.28 18.40 2.46
N GLU A 106 -5.00 19.23 1.48
CA GLU A 106 -5.94 19.64 0.43
C GLU A 106 -6.15 18.54 -0.60
N GLY A 107 -7.35 18.54 -1.21
CA GLY A 107 -7.71 17.58 -2.24
C GLY A 107 -8.94 16.76 -1.86
N PHE A 108 -9.10 15.63 -2.50
CA PHE A 108 -10.27 14.78 -2.34
C PHE A 108 -9.90 13.31 -2.16
N THR A 109 -10.87 12.54 -1.71
CA THR A 109 -10.80 11.09 -1.61
C THR A 109 -11.78 10.54 -2.65
N TRP A 110 -11.31 9.62 -3.48
CA TRP A 110 -12.20 8.89 -4.37
C TRP A 110 -13.20 8.08 -3.56
N GLU A 111 -14.40 8.00 -4.04
CA GLU A 111 -15.46 7.24 -3.37
C GLU A 111 -15.23 5.75 -3.50
N GLU A 112 -14.57 5.31 -4.58
CA GLU A 112 -14.26 3.91 -4.79
C GLU A 112 -13.32 3.38 -3.71
N ARG A 113 -13.67 2.20 -3.23
CA ARG A 113 -12.85 1.39 -2.32
C ARG A 113 -12.38 0.15 -3.05
N PHE A 114 -11.21 -0.35 -2.65
CA PHE A 114 -10.61 -1.52 -3.27
C PHE A 114 -10.27 -2.56 -2.23
N LEU A 115 -10.87 -3.74 -2.35
CA LEU A 115 -10.48 -4.92 -1.59
C LEU A 115 -9.30 -5.58 -2.29
N VAL A 116 -8.20 -5.75 -1.58
CA VAL A 116 -7.04 -6.51 -2.05
C VAL A 116 -6.95 -7.79 -1.24
N VAL A 117 -6.92 -8.91 -1.94
CA VAL A 117 -6.77 -10.24 -1.37
C VAL A 117 -5.45 -10.82 -1.82
N SER A 118 -4.60 -11.24 -0.89
CA SER A 118 -3.32 -11.90 -1.17
C SER A 118 -3.44 -13.40 -0.93
N THR A 119 -3.06 -14.20 -1.93
CA THR A 119 -3.10 -15.66 -1.89
C THR A 119 -1.82 -16.27 -2.45
N PRO A 120 -1.31 -17.37 -1.89
CA PRO A 120 -0.21 -18.14 -2.47
C PRO A 120 -0.64 -18.96 -3.70
N TYR A 121 -1.93 -18.96 -4.07
CA TYR A 121 -2.41 -19.68 -5.24
C TYR A 121 -1.66 -19.28 -6.51
N GLU A 122 -1.20 -20.26 -7.26
CA GLU A 122 -0.38 -20.06 -8.47
C GLU A 122 -1.26 -19.96 -9.73
N TYR A 123 -1.85 -18.80 -9.97
CA TYR A 123 -2.74 -18.54 -11.11
C TYR A 123 -2.09 -18.87 -12.45
N GLU A 124 -0.79 -18.70 -12.60
CA GLU A 124 -0.02 -19.02 -13.80
C GLU A 124 -0.02 -20.51 -14.17
N LYS A 125 -0.37 -21.40 -13.26
CA LYS A 125 -0.53 -22.84 -13.55
C LYS A 125 -1.88 -23.16 -14.18
N THR A 126 -2.86 -22.28 -14.03
CA THR A 126 -4.24 -22.49 -14.48
C THR A 126 -4.60 -21.55 -15.63
N ILE A 127 -4.12 -20.31 -15.60
CA ILE A 127 -4.37 -19.31 -16.62
C ILE A 127 -3.15 -19.23 -17.53
N ASN A 128 -3.30 -19.65 -18.79
CA ASN A 128 -2.22 -19.63 -19.76
C ASN A 128 -1.75 -18.18 -20.08
N ASP A 129 -0.48 -18.03 -20.33
CA ASP A 129 0.18 -16.77 -20.76
C ASP A 129 -0.07 -15.59 -19.83
N LEU A 130 -0.25 -15.85 -18.52
CA LEU A 130 -0.49 -14.81 -17.52
C LEU A 130 0.79 -14.00 -17.26
N SER A 131 0.71 -12.69 -17.44
CA SER A 131 1.79 -11.77 -17.09
C SER A 131 1.79 -11.51 -15.56
N PHE A 132 2.80 -10.80 -15.05
CA PHE A 132 2.84 -10.43 -13.63
C PHE A 132 1.85 -9.32 -13.26
N VAL A 133 1.32 -8.61 -14.27
CA VAL A 133 0.34 -7.53 -14.10
C VAL A 133 -0.77 -7.72 -15.11
N ASN A 134 -2.00 -7.92 -14.65
CA ASN A 134 -3.13 -8.22 -15.52
C ASN A 134 -4.37 -7.44 -15.08
N TYR A 135 -4.92 -6.68 -16.00
CA TYR A 135 -6.20 -5.99 -15.87
C TYR A 135 -7.26 -6.81 -16.58
N PHE A 136 -8.24 -7.28 -15.83
CA PHE A 136 -9.37 -8.02 -16.41
C PHE A 136 -10.55 -7.10 -16.61
N ALA A 137 -10.91 -6.89 -17.86
CA ALA A 137 -12.09 -6.12 -18.27
C ALA A 137 -13.27 -7.08 -18.35
N ASP A 138 -14.02 -7.21 -17.27
CA ASP A 138 -15.24 -8.03 -17.25
C ASP A 138 -16.46 -7.10 -17.14
N PRO A 139 -17.55 -7.33 -17.90
CA PRO A 139 -18.74 -6.48 -17.89
C PRO A 139 -19.45 -6.39 -16.54
N GLU A 140 -19.37 -7.44 -15.72
CA GLU A 140 -19.99 -7.45 -14.39
C GLU A 140 -19.11 -6.74 -13.36
N GLN A 141 -17.83 -7.04 -13.34
CA GLN A 141 -16.88 -6.47 -12.41
C GLN A 141 -15.45 -6.62 -12.91
N TRP A 142 -14.78 -5.52 -13.24
CA TRP A 142 -13.36 -5.57 -13.53
C TRP A 142 -12.57 -5.96 -12.27
N PHE A 143 -11.43 -6.59 -12.45
CA PHE A 143 -10.50 -6.91 -11.38
C PHE A 143 -9.06 -6.89 -11.88
N PHE A 144 -8.12 -7.00 -10.97
CA PHE A 144 -6.72 -6.89 -11.26
C PHE A 144 -5.94 -8.00 -10.57
N LEU A 145 -5.07 -8.69 -11.33
CA LEU A 145 -4.13 -9.67 -10.78
C LEU A 145 -2.71 -9.14 -10.83
N LEU A 146 -2.05 -9.14 -9.69
CA LEU A 146 -0.69 -8.67 -9.51
C LEU A 146 0.17 -9.72 -8.84
N LYS A 147 1.20 -10.20 -9.55
CA LYS A 147 2.22 -11.07 -8.95
C LYS A 147 3.18 -10.25 -8.11
N VAL A 148 3.35 -10.66 -6.86
CA VAL A 148 4.39 -10.17 -5.96
C VAL A 148 5.20 -11.37 -5.47
N PRO A 149 6.42 -11.18 -4.91
CA PRO A 149 7.21 -12.31 -4.44
C PRO A 149 6.49 -13.16 -3.39
N GLY A 150 6.15 -14.39 -3.76
CA GLY A 150 5.48 -15.37 -2.91
C GLY A 150 3.94 -15.35 -2.94
N PHE A 151 3.32 -14.37 -3.61
CA PHE A 151 1.85 -14.24 -3.62
C PHE A 151 1.33 -13.70 -4.94
N TRP A 152 0.03 -13.95 -5.18
CA TRP A 152 -0.79 -13.15 -6.08
C TRP A 152 -1.70 -12.25 -5.27
N ARG A 153 -1.86 -11.02 -5.74
CA ARG A 153 -2.84 -10.06 -5.23
C ARG A 153 -3.97 -9.93 -6.22
N VAL A 154 -5.17 -10.17 -5.73
CA VAL A 154 -6.42 -9.93 -6.46
C VAL A 154 -7.04 -8.67 -5.91
N MET A 155 -7.28 -7.68 -6.77
CA MET A 155 -7.90 -6.43 -6.37
C MET A 155 -9.28 -6.33 -6.99
N PHE A 156 -10.27 -6.02 -6.16
CA PHE A 156 -11.66 -5.82 -6.55
C PHE A 156 -12.12 -4.41 -6.22
N PRO A 157 -12.83 -3.71 -7.10
CA PRO A 157 -13.63 -2.57 -6.70
C PRO A 157 -14.75 -3.04 -5.77
N VAL A 158 -15.05 -2.23 -4.77
CA VAL A 158 -16.09 -2.50 -3.78
C VAL A 158 -17.13 -1.39 -3.84
N GLN A 159 -18.40 -1.75 -3.87
CA GLN A 159 -19.49 -0.78 -3.90
C GLN A 159 -19.54 0.06 -2.62
N ASN A 160 -19.91 1.34 -2.74
CA ASN A 160 -19.93 2.26 -1.61
C ASN A 160 -20.90 1.87 -0.50
N ASN A 161 -21.97 1.16 -0.84
CA ASN A 161 -22.98 0.65 0.08
C ASN A 161 -22.63 -0.66 0.75
N GLU A 162 -21.52 -1.32 0.37
CA GLU A 162 -21.09 -2.56 1.01
C GLU A 162 -20.51 -2.28 2.41
N ASN A 163 -21.00 -3.05 3.39
CA ASN A 163 -20.52 -2.97 4.78
C ASN A 163 -19.16 -3.64 4.92
N GLU A 164 -18.22 -2.99 5.63
CA GLU A 164 -16.85 -3.50 5.83
C GLU A 164 -16.82 -4.88 6.50
N VAL A 165 -17.70 -5.14 7.46
CA VAL A 165 -17.78 -6.47 8.11
C VAL A 165 -18.12 -7.55 7.09
N SER A 166 -19.03 -7.25 6.17
CA SER A 166 -19.39 -8.16 5.07
C SER A 166 -18.23 -8.36 4.10
N ILE A 167 -17.57 -7.26 3.70
CA ILE A 167 -16.43 -7.28 2.76
C ILE A 167 -15.32 -8.23 3.25
N PHE A 168 -15.02 -8.21 4.55
CA PHE A 168 -13.97 -9.03 5.15
C PHE A 168 -14.45 -10.42 5.61
N SER A 169 -15.73 -10.77 5.43
CA SER A 169 -16.19 -12.11 5.76
C SER A 169 -15.56 -13.16 4.85
N LYS A 170 -15.21 -14.32 5.42
CA LYS A 170 -14.60 -15.42 4.67
C LYS A 170 -15.43 -15.83 3.47
N ASP A 171 -16.75 -15.93 3.64
CA ASP A 171 -17.68 -16.35 2.59
C ASP A 171 -17.70 -15.36 1.40
N GLN A 172 -17.66 -14.04 1.68
CA GLN A 172 -17.64 -13.03 0.62
C GLN A 172 -16.30 -12.97 -0.10
N ILE A 173 -15.19 -13.13 0.63
CA ILE A 173 -13.86 -13.23 0.03
C ILE A 173 -13.79 -14.47 -0.86
N GLU A 174 -14.17 -15.63 -0.33
CA GLU A 174 -14.18 -16.89 -1.08
C GLU A 174 -15.05 -16.79 -2.32
N LYS A 175 -16.28 -16.26 -2.20
CA LYS A 175 -17.16 -16.03 -3.36
C LYS A 175 -16.51 -15.17 -4.44
N ARG A 176 -15.82 -14.10 -4.08
CA ARG A 176 -15.10 -13.24 -5.04
C ARG A 176 -13.93 -13.97 -5.68
N MET A 177 -13.16 -14.73 -4.91
CA MET A 177 -12.03 -15.49 -5.41
C MET A 177 -12.48 -16.60 -6.37
N GLN A 178 -13.53 -17.34 -6.03
CA GLN A 178 -14.13 -18.36 -6.91
C GLN A 178 -14.76 -17.75 -8.17
N TRP A 179 -15.25 -16.50 -8.09
CA TRP A 179 -15.73 -15.79 -9.26
C TRP A 179 -14.57 -15.43 -10.22
N VAL A 180 -13.39 -15.09 -9.70
CA VAL A 180 -12.18 -14.87 -10.54
C VAL A 180 -11.75 -16.15 -11.24
N LEU A 181 -11.67 -17.23 -10.47
CA LEU A 181 -11.29 -18.55 -10.96
C LEU A 181 -11.95 -19.64 -10.12
N ALA A 182 -12.88 -20.38 -10.72
CA ALA A 182 -13.57 -21.49 -10.07
C ALA A 182 -12.63 -22.70 -9.92
N THR A 183 -11.93 -22.78 -8.80
CA THR A 183 -10.99 -23.88 -8.52
C THR A 183 -11.68 -25.15 -8.00
N GLY A 184 -12.90 -25.05 -7.47
CA GLY A 184 -13.60 -26.13 -6.78
C GLY A 184 -13.11 -26.38 -5.33
N GLU A 185 -11.99 -25.80 -4.95
CA GLU A 185 -11.42 -25.87 -3.60
C GLU A 185 -11.27 -24.46 -3.02
N PRO A 186 -11.37 -24.29 -1.70
CA PRO A 186 -11.22 -22.99 -1.05
C PRO A 186 -9.81 -22.39 -1.27
N PHE A 187 -9.77 -21.08 -1.44
CA PHE A 187 -8.48 -20.36 -1.52
C PHE A 187 -7.82 -20.22 -0.15
N ASP A 188 -6.52 -20.47 -0.10
CA ASP A 188 -5.70 -20.02 1.02
C ASP A 188 -5.51 -18.51 0.93
N ILE A 189 -5.95 -17.77 1.97
CA ILE A 189 -5.90 -16.31 2.02
C ILE A 189 -4.89 -15.88 3.07
N SER A 190 -3.78 -15.32 2.60
CA SER A 190 -2.69 -14.88 3.48
C SER A 190 -2.94 -13.50 4.09
N HIS A 191 -3.56 -12.58 3.33
CA HIS A 191 -3.82 -11.22 3.79
C HIS A 191 -4.95 -10.57 3.00
N THR A 192 -5.73 -9.73 3.69
CA THR A 192 -6.75 -8.89 3.06
C THR A 192 -6.63 -7.45 3.55
N THR A 193 -6.85 -6.49 2.65
CA THR A 193 -6.91 -5.08 3.01
C THR A 193 -7.92 -4.34 2.15
N LEU A 194 -8.56 -3.34 2.73
CA LEU A 194 -9.46 -2.42 2.03
C LEU A 194 -8.81 -1.04 2.05
N TYR A 195 -8.61 -0.45 0.89
CA TYR A 195 -8.03 0.87 0.82
C TYR A 195 -8.89 1.84 0.00
N LYS A 196 -8.73 3.13 0.30
CA LYS A 196 -9.30 4.25 -0.43
C LYS A 196 -8.19 4.98 -1.18
N VAL A 197 -8.50 5.46 -2.35
CA VAL A 197 -7.58 6.28 -3.13
C VAL A 197 -7.75 7.74 -2.73
N HIS A 198 -6.66 8.36 -2.31
CA HIS A 198 -6.62 9.78 -1.95
C HIS A 198 -5.80 10.56 -2.97
N GLN A 199 -6.38 11.66 -3.45
CA GLN A 199 -5.70 12.66 -4.27
C GLN A 199 -5.54 13.92 -3.41
N ARG A 200 -4.54 13.90 -2.53
CA ARG A 200 -4.33 14.96 -1.55
C ARG A 200 -2.88 15.38 -1.47
N VAL A 201 -2.67 16.66 -1.17
CA VAL A 201 -1.35 17.26 -1.00
C VAL A 201 -1.35 18.19 0.22
N ALA A 202 -0.25 18.21 0.97
CA ALA A 202 -0.08 19.17 2.04
C ALA A 202 0.15 20.56 1.45
N ASN A 203 -0.58 21.57 1.93
CA ASN A 203 -0.43 22.94 1.43
C ASN A 203 0.95 23.55 1.76
N HIS A 204 1.65 23.00 2.76
CA HIS A 204 3.02 23.32 3.09
C HIS A 204 3.78 22.05 3.49
N TYR A 205 5.05 21.97 3.11
CA TYR A 205 5.94 20.86 3.48
C TYR A 205 6.91 21.22 4.61
N ARG A 206 6.81 22.44 5.12
CA ARG A 206 7.64 22.91 6.23
C ARG A 206 6.86 23.83 7.15
N HIS A 207 7.04 23.62 8.45
CA HIS A 207 6.59 24.53 9.51
C HIS A 207 7.74 24.75 10.50
N ASN A 208 8.47 25.87 10.35
CA ASN A 208 9.66 26.18 11.12
C ASN A 208 10.71 25.06 11.02
N ARG A 209 10.88 24.26 12.10
CA ARG A 209 11.86 23.16 12.21
C ARG A 209 11.27 21.79 11.86
N VAL A 210 10.03 21.73 11.40
CA VAL A 210 9.34 20.50 11.01
C VAL A 210 9.23 20.43 9.50
N PHE A 211 9.56 19.28 8.94
CA PHE A 211 9.37 18.92 7.53
C PHE A 211 8.42 17.72 7.42
N LEU A 212 7.65 17.65 6.30
CA LEU A 212 6.75 16.55 5.96
C LEU A 212 7.25 15.80 4.75
#